data_7ce31fa05522d2abbd20180b97b10416
#
_entry.id   7ce31fa05522d2abbd20180b97b10416
#
_cell.length_a   1.000
_cell.length_b   1.000
_cell.length_c   1.000
_cell.angle_alpha   90.00
_cell.angle_beta   90.00
_cell.angle_gamma   90.00
#
_symmetry.space_group_name_H-M   'P 1'
#
loop_
_entity.id
_entity.type
_entity.pdbx_description
1 polymer ?
#
loop_
_entity_poly.entity_id
_entity_poly.type
_entity_poly.pdbx_seq_one_letter_code
_entity_poly.pdbx_strand_id
1 'polypeptide(L)'
;MNTFGKSKMRTSLTILFIFFVTTFAVSGEWNDKPVMCEQKDIALKLVKDRGEIPLFTAIQSTKVHEEQGLSTVPAHIPIQLFVNLKTKTYTIMEYHPSYDSICVLSFGNDWRSIGKKG
;
A
#
# COMPACT_ATOMS: atom_id res chain seq x y z
N MET A 1 19.90 -47.00 -25.79
CA MET A 1 20.14 -46.11 -26.86
C MET A 1 19.38 -44.84 -26.76
N ASN A 2 18.12 -44.90 -26.66
CA ASN A 2 17.28 -43.70 -26.66
C ASN A 2 17.40 -42.87 -25.44
N THR A 3 17.92 -43.42 -24.37
CA THR A 3 18.00 -42.72 -23.11
C THR A 3 18.94 -41.55 -23.14
N PHE A 4 19.94 -41.57 -23.98
CA PHE A 4 20.90 -40.50 -24.03
C PHE A 4 20.30 -39.20 -24.50
N GLY A 5 19.47 -39.25 -25.51
CA GLY A 5 18.81 -38.06 -26.01
C GLY A 5 17.90 -37.42 -24.96
N LYS A 6 17.19 -38.25 -24.25
CA LYS A 6 16.30 -37.75 -23.23
C LYS A 6 17.05 -37.07 -22.11
N SER A 7 18.19 -37.61 -21.74
CA SER A 7 19.01 -37.06 -20.70
C SER A 7 19.46 -35.65 -21.05
N LYS A 8 19.92 -35.47 -22.27
CA LYS A 8 20.37 -34.15 -22.70
C LYS A 8 19.26 -33.14 -22.72
N MET A 9 18.11 -33.56 -23.15
CA MET A 9 16.97 -32.64 -23.20
C MET A 9 16.56 -32.16 -21.82
N ARG A 10 16.60 -33.02 -20.83
CA ARG A 10 16.24 -32.64 -19.49
C ARG A 10 17.19 -31.60 -18.92
N THR A 11 18.47 -31.79 -19.20
CA THR A 11 19.46 -30.83 -18.71
C THR A 11 19.21 -29.45 -19.28
N SER A 12 18.91 -29.38 -20.58
CA SER A 12 18.61 -28.07 -21.18
C SER A 12 17.40 -27.41 -20.54
N LEU A 13 16.36 -28.17 -20.31
CA LEU A 13 15.15 -27.62 -19.72
C LEU A 13 15.39 -27.11 -18.32
N THR A 14 16.21 -27.81 -17.56
CA THR A 14 16.50 -27.39 -16.21
C THR A 14 17.23 -26.06 -16.18
N ILE A 15 18.20 -25.88 -17.05
CA ILE A 15 18.95 -24.64 -17.12
C ILE A 15 18.03 -23.49 -17.51
N LEU A 16 17.16 -23.72 -18.47
CA LEU A 16 16.22 -22.70 -18.91
C LEU A 16 15.29 -22.28 -17.80
N PHE A 17 14.84 -23.22 -17.03
CA PHE A 17 13.93 -22.96 -15.94
C PHE A 17 14.59 -22.07 -14.85
N ILE A 18 15.82 -22.38 -14.51
CA ILE A 18 16.53 -21.60 -13.51
C ILE A 18 16.70 -20.15 -13.98
N PHE A 19 17.00 -19.95 -15.21
CA PHE A 19 17.17 -18.62 -15.77
C PHE A 19 15.88 -17.81 -15.69
N PHE A 20 14.77 -18.47 -15.98
CA PHE A 20 13.46 -17.83 -15.90
C PHE A 20 13.10 -17.42 -14.49
N VAL A 21 13.40 -18.24 -13.51
CA VAL A 21 13.13 -17.92 -12.10
C VAL A 21 13.93 -16.71 -11.66
N THR A 22 15.19 -16.63 -12.09
CA THR A 22 16.02 -15.49 -11.74
C THR A 22 15.44 -14.18 -12.27
N THR A 23 14.97 -14.19 -13.51
CA THR A 23 14.37 -13.00 -14.10
C THR A 23 13.11 -12.58 -13.33
N PHE A 24 12.31 -13.55 -12.95
CA PHE A 24 11.07 -13.27 -12.25
C PHE A 24 11.33 -12.69 -10.88
N ALA A 25 12.41 -13.10 -10.22
CA ALA A 25 12.70 -12.68 -8.87
C ALA A 25 13.06 -11.21 -8.75
N VAL A 26 13.55 -10.58 -9.82
CA VAL A 26 13.95 -9.17 -9.76
C VAL A 26 12.87 -8.23 -10.24
N SER A 27 11.76 -8.73 -10.76
CA SER A 27 10.72 -7.84 -11.24
C SER A 27 9.60 -7.74 -10.22
N GLY A 28 9.24 -6.53 -9.86
CA GLY A 28 8.09 -6.26 -9.03
C GLY A 28 6.98 -5.69 -9.88
N GLU A 29 5.78 -5.77 -9.39
CA GLU A 29 4.62 -5.22 -10.06
C GLU A 29 3.92 -4.19 -9.20
N TRP A 30 3.46 -3.13 -9.82
CA TRP A 30 2.65 -2.13 -9.16
C TRP A 30 1.19 -2.51 -9.34
N ASN A 31 0.47 -2.59 -8.23
CA ASN A 31 -0.95 -2.90 -8.28
C ASN A 31 -1.74 -1.71 -7.79
N ASP A 32 -2.87 -1.46 -8.44
CA ASP A 32 -3.76 -0.41 -8.02
C ASP A 32 -4.59 -0.89 -6.85
N LYS A 33 -4.77 -0.02 -5.88
CA LYS A 33 -5.60 -0.32 -4.73
C LYS A 33 -6.69 0.74 -4.65
N PRO A 34 -7.95 0.34 -4.57
CA PRO A 34 -9.02 1.34 -4.52
C PRO A 34 -8.93 2.18 -3.25
N VAL A 35 -9.15 3.47 -3.39
CA VAL A 35 -9.10 4.42 -2.31
C VAL A 35 -10.40 5.21 -2.33
N MET A 36 -11.03 5.37 -1.17
CA MET A 36 -12.26 6.12 -1.06
C MET A 36 -11.97 7.52 -0.55
N CYS A 37 -12.38 8.51 -1.32
CA CYS A 37 -12.16 9.92 -0.95
C CYS A 37 -13.50 10.60 -0.69
N GLU A 38 -13.53 11.39 0.36
CA GLU A 38 -14.73 12.11 0.78
C GLU A 38 -14.38 13.52 1.18
N GLN A 39 -15.39 14.37 1.29
CA GLN A 39 -15.17 15.70 1.83
C GLN A 39 -14.65 15.57 3.26
N LYS A 40 -13.82 16.52 3.65
CA LYS A 40 -13.12 16.48 4.92
C LYS A 40 -14.05 16.26 6.12
N ASP A 41 -15.12 17.04 6.20
CA ASP A 41 -16.02 16.94 7.32
C ASP A 41 -16.76 15.62 7.37
N ILE A 42 -17.10 15.04 6.24
CA ILE A 42 -17.76 13.73 6.18
C ILE A 42 -16.81 12.65 6.67
N ALA A 43 -15.56 12.68 6.20
CA ALA A 43 -14.57 11.68 6.59
C ALA A 43 -14.26 11.76 8.08
N LEU A 44 -14.12 12.96 8.61
CA LEU A 44 -13.84 13.12 10.03
C LEU A 44 -15.01 12.67 10.89
N LYS A 45 -16.22 12.86 10.40
CA LYS A 45 -17.38 12.38 11.13
C LYS A 45 -17.42 10.87 11.19
N LEU A 46 -17.01 10.21 10.11
CA LEU A 46 -17.00 8.74 10.07
C LEU A 46 -16.07 8.17 11.15
N VAL A 47 -14.85 8.70 11.26
CA VAL A 47 -13.94 8.18 12.28
C VAL A 47 -14.43 8.52 13.69
N LYS A 48 -15.05 9.68 13.86
CA LYS A 48 -15.61 10.05 15.14
C LYS A 48 -16.73 9.12 15.54
N ASP A 49 -17.61 8.78 14.60
CA ASP A 49 -18.71 7.86 14.88
C ASP A 49 -18.21 6.46 15.23
N ARG A 50 -17.04 6.09 14.74
CA ARG A 50 -16.43 4.82 15.09
C ARG A 50 -15.68 4.88 16.42
N GLY A 51 -15.66 6.02 17.06
CA GLY A 51 -14.94 6.18 18.32
C GLY A 51 -13.43 6.20 18.17
N GLU A 52 -12.94 6.53 16.99
CA GLU A 52 -11.51 6.56 16.72
C GLU A 52 -10.94 7.93 16.97
N ILE A 53 -9.77 7.97 17.57
CA ILE A 53 -9.06 9.19 17.87
C ILE A 53 -7.75 9.23 17.10
N PRO A 54 -7.25 10.42 16.77
CA PRO A 54 -5.98 10.49 16.07
C PRO A 54 -4.84 10.01 16.96
N LEU A 55 -4.03 9.13 16.46
CA LEU A 55 -2.90 8.58 17.19
C LEU A 55 -1.60 9.21 16.73
N PHE A 56 -1.41 9.34 15.43
CA PHE A 56 -0.23 10.01 14.93
C PHE A 56 -0.50 10.61 13.56
N THR A 57 0.38 11.54 13.18
CA THR A 57 0.35 12.18 11.88
C THR A 57 1.74 12.18 11.30
N ALA A 58 1.82 12.18 9.99
CA ALA A 58 3.09 12.24 9.27
C ALA A 58 2.88 12.97 7.96
N ILE A 59 3.97 13.37 7.33
CA ILE A 59 3.90 14.00 6.02
C ILE A 59 4.44 13.01 5.01
N GLN A 60 3.60 12.65 4.07
CA GLN A 60 3.97 11.73 3.02
C GLN A 60 4.50 12.49 1.83
N SER A 61 5.60 12.02 1.28
CA SER A 61 6.15 12.59 0.05
C SER A 61 5.79 11.62 -1.08
N THR A 62 4.99 12.07 -2.00
CA THR A 62 4.48 11.21 -3.05
C THR A 62 4.28 12.01 -4.33
N LYS A 63 4.21 11.31 -5.44
CA LYS A 63 3.89 11.94 -6.73
C LYS A 63 2.41 11.81 -6.97
N VAL A 64 1.80 12.89 -7.42
CA VAL A 64 0.38 12.89 -7.71
C VAL A 64 0.15 12.77 -9.20
N HIS A 65 -1.00 12.25 -9.56
CA HIS A 65 -1.38 12.06 -10.94
C HIS A 65 -1.89 13.37 -11.52
N GLU A 66 -1.35 13.75 -12.66
CA GLU A 66 -1.76 14.94 -13.39
C GLU A 66 -2.16 14.56 -14.80
N GLU A 67 -2.69 15.51 -15.54
CA GLU A 67 -3.13 15.23 -16.92
C GLU A 67 -2.04 14.62 -17.78
N GLN A 68 -0.80 15.01 -17.54
CA GLN A 68 0.33 14.57 -18.33
C GLN A 68 1.07 13.40 -17.68
N GLY A 69 0.46 12.75 -16.70
CA GLY A 69 1.08 11.63 -15.99
C GLY A 69 1.42 12.02 -14.57
N LEU A 70 2.44 11.36 -14.01
CA LEU A 70 2.85 11.65 -12.65
C LEU A 70 3.64 12.96 -12.59
N SER A 71 3.42 13.71 -11.53
CA SER A 71 4.14 14.97 -11.34
C SER A 71 5.63 14.70 -11.19
N THR A 72 6.45 15.64 -11.67
CA THR A 72 7.90 15.53 -11.52
C THR A 72 8.36 15.95 -10.13
N VAL A 73 7.56 16.79 -9.47
CA VAL A 73 7.86 17.27 -8.14
C VAL A 73 6.99 16.54 -7.13
N PRO A 74 7.55 15.96 -6.09
CA PRO A 74 6.73 15.25 -5.10
C PRO A 74 5.81 16.21 -4.37
N ALA A 75 4.60 15.77 -4.10
CA ALA A 75 3.67 16.47 -3.24
C ALA A 75 3.85 16.00 -1.82
N HIS A 76 3.68 16.91 -0.87
CA HIS A 76 3.78 16.59 0.55
C HIS A 76 2.36 16.57 1.11
N ILE A 77 1.89 15.38 1.42
CA ILE A 77 0.51 15.16 1.81
C ILE A 77 0.45 14.61 3.22
N PRO A 78 -0.28 15.27 4.12
CA PRO A 78 -0.41 14.75 5.48
C PRO A 78 -1.18 13.44 5.51
N ILE A 79 -0.71 12.51 6.32
CA ILE A 79 -1.44 11.29 6.61
C ILE A 79 -1.67 11.20 8.11
N GLN A 80 -2.75 10.55 8.48
CA GLN A 80 -3.12 10.41 9.88
C GLN A 80 -3.62 9.01 10.15
N LEU A 81 -3.26 8.49 11.31
CA LEU A 81 -3.77 7.22 11.79
C LEU A 81 -4.73 7.48 12.94
N PHE A 82 -5.95 7.00 12.78
CA PHE A 82 -6.98 7.07 13.81
C PHE A 82 -7.21 5.67 14.37
N VAL A 83 -7.39 5.56 15.69
CA VAL A 83 -7.59 4.26 16.31
C VAL A 83 -8.65 4.34 17.38
N ASN A 84 -9.36 3.25 17.59
CA ASN A 84 -10.23 3.08 18.75
C ASN A 84 -9.47 2.18 19.72
N LEU A 85 -9.23 2.71 20.92
CA LEU A 85 -8.42 2.01 21.91
C LEU A 85 -9.15 0.81 22.52
N LYS A 86 -10.46 0.80 22.45
CA LYS A 86 -11.26 -0.29 23.03
C LYS A 86 -11.57 -1.38 22.00
N THR A 87 -12.15 -0.99 20.89
CA THR A 87 -12.56 -1.95 19.87
C THR A 87 -11.43 -2.36 18.96
N LYS A 88 -10.32 -1.60 18.97
CA LYS A 88 -9.15 -1.89 18.15
C LYS A 88 -9.39 -1.73 16.66
N THR A 89 -10.33 -0.91 16.28
CA THR A 89 -10.48 -0.53 14.88
C THR A 89 -9.52 0.61 14.56
N TYR A 90 -9.18 0.73 13.28
CA TYR A 90 -8.26 1.79 12.85
C TYR A 90 -8.65 2.30 11.47
N THR A 91 -8.19 3.51 11.17
CA THR A 91 -8.35 4.12 9.85
C THR A 91 -7.10 4.93 9.55
N ILE A 92 -6.55 4.74 8.36
CA ILE A 92 -5.43 5.55 7.87
C ILE A 92 -5.95 6.41 6.75
N MET A 93 -5.73 7.71 6.88
CA MET A 93 -6.23 8.70 5.92
C MET A 93 -5.11 9.56 5.38
N GLU A 94 -5.30 10.08 4.17
CA GLU A 94 -4.44 11.15 3.68
C GLU A 94 -5.32 12.34 3.32
N TYR A 95 -4.82 13.54 3.65
CA TYR A 95 -5.55 14.76 3.44
C TYR A 95 -5.02 15.49 2.21
N HIS A 96 -5.92 15.86 1.31
CA HIS A 96 -5.58 16.60 0.10
C HIS A 96 -6.05 18.04 0.24
N PRO A 97 -5.17 18.96 0.67
CA PRO A 97 -5.59 20.34 0.91
C PRO A 97 -6.16 21.04 -0.31
N SER A 98 -5.67 20.70 -1.49
CA SER A 98 -6.12 21.35 -2.73
C SER A 98 -7.61 21.13 -3.00
N TYR A 99 -8.14 20.02 -2.57
CA TYR A 99 -9.53 19.68 -2.81
C TYR A 99 -10.34 19.64 -1.54
N ASP A 100 -9.71 19.92 -0.40
CA ASP A 100 -10.33 19.82 0.90
C ASP A 100 -11.02 18.47 1.10
N SER A 101 -10.34 17.41 0.67
CA SER A 101 -10.89 16.07 0.78
C SER A 101 -9.90 15.15 1.46
N ILE A 102 -10.45 14.06 2.00
CA ILE A 102 -9.69 13.06 2.72
C ILE A 102 -9.90 11.73 2.02
N CYS A 103 -8.82 11.04 1.75
CA CYS A 103 -8.86 9.72 1.15
C CYS A 103 -8.50 8.67 2.20
N VAL A 104 -9.36 7.67 2.34
CA VAL A 104 -9.10 6.57 3.27
C VAL A 104 -8.21 5.57 2.57
N LEU A 105 -7.01 5.40 3.09
CA LEU A 105 -6.03 4.49 2.50
C LEU A 105 -6.22 3.08 3.00
N SER A 106 -6.63 2.93 4.25
CA SER A 106 -6.77 1.61 4.86
C SER A 106 -7.65 1.73 6.09
N PHE A 107 -8.40 0.70 6.38
CA PHE A 107 -9.17 0.62 7.61
C PHE A 107 -9.37 -0.84 7.96
N GLY A 108 -9.61 -1.10 9.23
CA GLY A 108 -9.77 -2.48 9.68
C GLY A 108 -9.87 -2.57 11.18
N ASN A 109 -9.46 -3.71 11.69
CA ASN A 109 -9.55 -3.96 13.13
C ASN A 109 -8.32 -4.71 13.61
N ASP A 110 -8.30 -4.99 14.90
CA ASP A 110 -7.21 -5.76 15.52
C ASP A 110 -5.85 -5.11 15.43
N TRP A 111 -5.79 -3.78 15.46
CA TRP A 111 -4.50 -3.12 15.47
C TRP A 111 -3.77 -3.44 16.78
N ARG A 112 -2.46 -3.57 16.68
CA ARG A 112 -1.61 -3.85 17.83
C ARG A 112 -0.29 -3.15 17.66
N SER A 113 0.31 -2.77 18.77
CA SER A 113 1.66 -2.26 18.75
C SER A 113 2.61 -3.44 18.70
N ILE A 114 3.45 -3.49 17.70
CA ILE A 114 4.42 -4.57 17.56
C ILE A 114 5.82 -4.13 17.96
N GLY A 115 5.98 -2.84 18.26
CA GLY A 115 7.26 -2.34 18.71
C GLY A 115 7.54 -2.79 20.13
N LYS A 116 8.83 -2.76 20.47
CA LYS A 116 9.21 -3.10 21.81
C LYS A 116 8.62 -2.10 22.77
N LYS A 117 8.11 -2.58 23.86
CA LYS A 117 7.57 -1.72 24.85
C LYS A 117 8.66 -0.84 25.40
N GLY A 118 8.47 0.36 25.25
CA GLY A 118 9.52 1.21 25.55
C GLY A 118 9.57 2.09 26.37
#